data_b0ff2b2185939b68b31dfc2a341eacb1
#
_entry.id   b0ff2b2185939b68b31dfc2a341eacb1
#
_cell.length_a   1.000
_cell.length_b   1.000
_cell.length_c   1.000
_cell.angle_alpha   90.00
_cell.angle_beta   90.00
_cell.angle_gamma   90.00
#
_symmetry.space_group_name_H-M   'P 1'
#
loop_
_entity.id
_entity.type
_entity.pdbx_description
1 polymer ?
#
loop_
_entity_poly.entity_id
_entity_poly.type
_entity_poly.pdbx_seq_one_letter_code
_entity_poly.pdbx_strand_id
1 'polypeptide(L)'
;MIVTYIFHSGYVIETERFSIVFDFYKDAKKSDGTYFVQDYLLKKPEDLYVFCSHSHPDHFNPEILSWKEKKNNITYIFANELLESKQTIGTGVHYLAKYAKFEDYNLWAQLFGSTDLGGSFLVN
;
A
#
# COMPACT_ATOMS: atom_id res chain seq x y z
N MET A 1 -16.79 4.44 -5.47
CA MET A 1 -15.39 4.54 -5.00
C MET A 1 -15.32 5.48 -3.81
N ILE A 2 -14.66 5.06 -2.75
CA ILE A 2 -14.51 5.86 -1.53
C ILE A 2 -13.02 6.09 -1.31
N VAL A 3 -12.64 7.35 -1.06
CA VAL A 3 -11.26 7.73 -0.76
C VAL A 3 -11.20 8.21 0.69
N THR A 4 -10.34 7.59 1.49
CA THR A 4 -10.19 7.93 2.91
C THR A 4 -8.75 8.32 3.20
N TYR A 5 -8.54 9.51 3.76
CA TYR A 5 -7.23 9.91 4.26
C TYR A 5 -7.02 9.28 5.64
N ILE A 6 -5.88 8.66 5.86
CA ILE A 6 -5.59 8.02 7.15
C ILE A 6 -4.58 8.77 7.99
N PHE A 7 -3.37 9.03 7.47
CA PHE A 7 -2.35 9.76 8.23
C PHE A 7 -1.17 10.11 7.33
N HIS A 8 -0.63 11.33 7.43
CA HIS A 8 0.48 11.84 6.61
C HIS A 8 0.20 11.62 5.11
N SER A 9 1.01 10.80 4.45
CA SER A 9 0.83 10.51 3.02
C SER A 9 -0.10 9.33 2.77
N GLY A 10 -0.70 8.77 3.80
CA GLY A 10 -1.50 7.56 3.70
C GLY A 10 -2.93 7.80 3.26
N TYR A 11 -3.35 7.07 2.24
CA TYR A 11 -4.70 7.08 1.71
C TYR A 11 -5.19 5.67 1.47
N VAL A 12 -6.50 5.49 1.60
CA VAL A 12 -7.17 4.24 1.25
C VAL A 12 -8.22 4.54 0.20
N ILE A 13 -8.23 3.73 -0.86
CA ILE A 13 -9.26 3.78 -1.88
C ILE A 13 -10.03 2.46 -1.83
N GLU A 14 -11.34 2.55 -1.71
CA GLU A 14 -12.21 1.38 -1.71
C GLU A 14 -13.08 1.38 -2.96
N THR A 15 -13.09 0.24 -3.67
CA THR A 15 -14.00 -0.02 -4.78
C THR A 15 -14.86 -1.24 -4.45
N GLU A 16 -15.76 -1.61 -5.34
CA GLU A 16 -16.62 -2.78 -5.14
C GLU A 16 -15.84 -4.10 -5.15
N ARG A 17 -14.70 -4.15 -5.84
CA ARG A 17 -13.95 -5.40 -6.06
C ARG A 17 -12.63 -5.47 -5.32
N PHE A 18 -12.07 -4.31 -4.92
CA PHE A 18 -10.77 -4.30 -4.25
C PHE A 18 -10.59 -2.99 -3.49
N SER A 19 -9.58 -2.97 -2.61
CA SER A 19 -9.16 -1.77 -1.90
C SER A 19 -7.67 -1.55 -2.10
N ILE A 20 -7.24 -0.30 -1.98
CA ILE A 20 -5.84 0.09 -2.12
C ILE A 20 -5.44 0.93 -0.92
N VAL A 21 -4.27 0.61 -0.34
CA VAL A 21 -3.62 1.44 0.69
C VAL A 21 -2.35 2.03 0.10
N PHE A 22 -2.19 3.35 0.20
CA PHE A 22 -0.98 4.04 -0.22
C PHE A 22 -0.21 4.54 0.99
N ASP A 23 1.09 4.25 1.03
CA ASP A 23 2.06 4.85 1.97
C ASP A 23 1.58 4.87 3.42
N PHE A 24 1.22 3.69 3.93
CA PHE A 24 0.77 3.53 5.30
C PHE A 24 1.87 3.88 6.30
N TYR A 25 1.58 4.80 7.21
CA TYR A 25 2.46 5.17 8.31
C TYR A 25 1.81 4.83 9.65
N LYS A 26 0.61 5.36 9.89
CA LYS A 26 -0.19 5.11 11.08
C LYS A 26 -1.64 4.86 10.69
N ASP A 27 -2.30 4.02 11.48
CA ASP A 27 -3.72 3.78 11.31
C ASP A 27 -4.55 4.94 11.84
N ALA A 28 -5.72 5.16 11.26
CA ALA A 28 -6.66 6.18 11.70
C ALA A 28 -7.58 5.59 12.76
N LYS A 29 -7.64 6.24 13.92
CA LYS A 29 -8.55 5.86 14.99
C LYS A 29 -9.94 6.44 14.70
N LYS A 30 -10.95 5.57 14.73
CA LYS A 30 -12.33 5.97 14.50
C LYS A 30 -12.95 6.47 15.79
N SER A 31 -14.11 7.15 15.68
CA SER A 31 -14.81 7.71 16.84
C SER A 31 -15.24 6.66 17.87
N ASP A 32 -15.45 5.41 17.43
CA ASP A 32 -15.82 4.31 18.31
C ASP A 32 -14.61 3.65 19.00
N GLY A 33 -13.39 4.16 18.79
CA GLY A 33 -12.17 3.63 19.38
C GLY A 33 -11.47 2.55 18.55
N THR A 34 -12.08 2.07 17.47
CA THR A 34 -11.44 1.09 16.57
C THR A 34 -10.56 1.80 15.55
N TYR A 35 -9.72 1.02 14.88
CA TYR A 35 -8.82 1.54 13.85
C TYR A 35 -9.32 1.18 12.45
N PHE A 36 -9.16 2.10 11.51
CA PHE A 36 -9.72 1.97 10.16
C PHE A 36 -9.14 0.78 9.42
N VAL A 37 -7.82 0.65 9.38
CA VAL A 37 -7.19 -0.45 8.63
C VAL A 37 -7.28 -1.75 9.40
N GLN A 38 -6.82 -1.78 10.65
CA GLN A 38 -6.75 -3.01 11.44
C GLN A 38 -8.12 -3.64 11.71
N ASP A 39 -9.11 -2.82 12.03
CA ASP A 39 -10.41 -3.32 12.49
C ASP A 39 -11.49 -3.33 11.41
N TYR A 40 -11.24 -2.70 10.28
CA TYR A 40 -12.21 -2.63 9.19
C TYR A 40 -11.64 -3.13 7.87
N LEU A 41 -10.60 -2.48 7.34
CA LEU A 41 -10.12 -2.74 5.99
C LEU A 41 -9.55 -4.15 5.83
N LEU A 42 -8.74 -4.60 6.79
CA LEU A 42 -8.14 -5.94 6.75
C LEU A 42 -9.17 -7.06 6.89
N LYS A 43 -10.36 -6.75 7.40
CA LYS A 43 -11.43 -7.73 7.57
C LYS A 43 -12.37 -7.83 6.38
N LYS A 44 -12.21 -6.97 5.39
CA LYS A 44 -13.01 -7.03 4.16
C LYS A 44 -12.60 -8.25 3.33
N PRO A 45 -13.54 -8.92 2.66
CA PRO A 45 -13.22 -10.10 1.85
C PRO A 45 -12.53 -9.78 0.52
N GLU A 46 -12.68 -8.55 0.00
CA GLU A 46 -12.13 -8.15 -1.29
C GLU A 46 -10.61 -8.07 -1.26
N ASP A 47 -9.98 -8.17 -2.43
CA ASP A 47 -8.52 -8.08 -2.58
C ASP A 47 -8.01 -6.73 -2.08
N LEU A 48 -6.84 -6.75 -1.44
CA LEU A 48 -6.17 -5.55 -0.95
C LEU A 48 -4.83 -5.37 -1.64
N TYR A 49 -4.59 -4.17 -2.14
CA TYR A 49 -3.32 -3.77 -2.73
C TYR A 49 -2.65 -2.76 -1.81
N VAL A 50 -1.38 -2.99 -1.49
CA VAL A 50 -0.61 -2.12 -0.61
C VAL A 50 0.54 -1.52 -1.40
N PHE A 51 0.47 -0.22 -1.63
CA PHE A 51 1.48 0.53 -2.37
C PHE A 51 2.37 1.31 -1.42
N CYS A 52 3.67 1.35 -1.72
CA CYS A 52 4.60 2.18 -0.99
C CYS A 52 5.56 2.85 -1.95
N SER A 53 5.64 4.17 -1.90
CA SER A 53 6.41 4.98 -2.84
C SER A 53 7.83 5.28 -2.36
N HIS A 54 8.07 5.29 -1.05
CA HIS A 54 9.33 5.67 -0.45
C HIS A 54 9.64 4.80 0.76
N SER A 55 10.93 4.67 1.10
CA SER A 55 11.37 3.94 2.30
C SER A 55 11.32 4.80 3.57
N HIS A 56 11.07 6.10 3.45
CA HIS A 56 11.02 7.00 4.60
C HIS A 56 9.90 6.59 5.57
N PRO A 57 10.08 6.80 6.90
CA PRO A 57 9.11 6.32 7.88
C PRO A 57 7.67 6.79 7.69
N ASP A 58 7.48 8.00 7.17
CA ASP A 58 6.15 8.56 6.93
C ASP A 58 5.46 7.99 5.68
N HIS A 59 6.16 7.16 4.89
CA HIS A 59 5.63 6.49 3.71
C HIS A 59 5.62 4.97 3.87
N PHE A 60 6.45 4.42 4.75
CA PHE A 60 6.60 2.98 4.91
C PHE A 60 6.67 2.61 6.38
N ASN A 61 5.72 1.79 6.81
CA ASN A 61 5.72 1.16 8.13
C ASN A 61 5.86 -0.35 7.91
N PRO A 62 6.94 -0.98 8.44
CA PRO A 62 7.14 -2.43 8.27
C PRO A 62 5.99 -3.30 8.75
N GLU A 63 5.12 -2.78 9.60
CA GLU A 63 3.92 -3.48 10.06
C GLU A 63 3.07 -4.00 8.90
N ILE A 64 3.08 -3.31 7.75
CA ILE A 64 2.27 -3.71 6.60
C ILE A 64 2.60 -5.11 6.10
N LEU A 65 3.81 -5.57 6.32
CA LEU A 65 4.24 -6.91 5.91
C LEU A 65 3.61 -8.01 6.75
N SER A 66 3.23 -7.69 7.99
CA SER A 66 2.56 -8.63 8.88
C SER A 66 1.08 -8.79 8.58
N TRP A 67 0.51 -7.91 7.76
CA TRP A 67 -0.92 -7.98 7.42
C TRP A 67 -1.29 -9.26 6.66
N LYS A 68 -0.31 -9.86 5.99
CA LYS A 68 -0.53 -11.09 5.25
C LYS A 68 -0.92 -12.26 6.16
N GLU A 69 -0.58 -12.17 7.43
CA GLU A 69 -0.97 -13.15 8.43
C GLU A 69 -2.46 -13.06 8.77
N LYS A 70 -3.06 -11.89 8.57
CA LYS A 70 -4.48 -11.63 8.87
C LYS A 70 -5.37 -11.69 7.63
N LYS A 71 -4.78 -11.53 6.45
CA LYS A 71 -5.51 -11.47 5.19
C LYS A 71 -4.65 -12.07 4.07
N ASN A 72 -5.11 -13.15 3.45
CA ASN A 72 -4.34 -13.86 2.43
C ASN A 72 -4.23 -13.12 1.12
N ASN A 73 -5.30 -12.45 0.71
CA ASN A 73 -5.41 -11.82 -0.61
C ASN A 73 -4.89 -10.39 -0.59
N ILE A 74 -3.64 -10.24 -0.19
CA ILE A 74 -2.91 -8.98 -0.22
C ILE A 74 -1.82 -9.05 -1.28
N THR A 75 -1.71 -7.99 -2.09
CA THR A 75 -0.63 -7.81 -3.05
C THR A 75 0.13 -6.54 -2.68
N TYR A 76 1.45 -6.65 -2.51
CA TYR A 76 2.31 -5.51 -2.20
C TYR A 76 3.00 -5.02 -3.47
N ILE A 77 2.93 -3.71 -3.72
CA ILE A 77 3.55 -3.08 -4.89
C ILE A 77 4.38 -1.89 -4.38
N PHE A 78 5.70 -2.06 -4.36
CA PHE A 78 6.63 -1.11 -3.79
C PHE A 78 7.54 -0.51 -4.85
N ALA A 79 7.94 0.75 -4.66
CA ALA A 79 9.00 1.34 -5.45
C ALA A 79 10.31 0.58 -5.18
N ASN A 80 11.13 0.39 -6.20
CA ASN A 80 12.36 -0.41 -6.12
C ASN A 80 13.34 0.10 -5.06
N GLU A 81 13.27 1.36 -4.70
CA GLU A 81 14.09 1.96 -3.63
C GLU A 81 13.91 1.23 -2.30
N LEU A 82 12.73 0.66 -2.03
CA LEU A 82 12.50 -0.10 -0.79
C LEU A 82 13.28 -1.41 -0.73
N LEU A 83 13.58 -2.00 -1.87
CA LEU A 83 14.41 -3.20 -1.92
C LEU A 83 15.82 -2.90 -1.41
N GLU A 84 16.36 -1.75 -1.75
CA GLU A 84 17.70 -1.33 -1.35
C GLU A 84 17.77 -0.95 0.12
N SER A 85 16.66 -0.56 0.74
CA SER A 85 16.62 -0.16 2.14
C SER A 85 16.75 -1.33 3.12
N LYS A 86 16.68 -2.57 2.63
CA LYS A 86 16.75 -3.81 3.42
C LYS A 86 15.63 -3.98 4.46
N GLN A 87 14.62 -3.12 4.42
CA GLN A 87 13.49 -3.21 5.34
C GLN A 87 12.40 -4.14 4.82
N THR A 88 12.44 -4.45 3.54
CA THR A 88 11.42 -5.26 2.88
C THR A 88 12.04 -6.57 2.41
N ILE A 89 12.05 -7.56 3.30
CA ILE A 89 12.44 -8.92 2.95
C ILE A 89 11.15 -9.72 2.98
N GLY A 90 10.63 -10.09 1.81
CA GLY A 90 9.39 -10.85 1.82
C GLY A 90 9.02 -11.41 0.47
N THR A 91 8.32 -12.54 0.51
CA THR A 91 7.67 -13.12 -0.66
C THR A 91 6.36 -12.38 -0.92
N GLY A 92 5.98 -12.29 -2.19
CA GLY A 92 4.71 -11.66 -2.56
C GLY A 92 4.78 -10.14 -2.69
N VAL A 93 5.99 -9.57 -2.72
CA VAL A 93 6.19 -8.14 -2.94
C VAL A 93 6.68 -7.93 -4.36
N HIS A 94 6.00 -7.03 -5.08
CA HIS A 94 6.40 -6.62 -6.43
C HIS A 94 7.16 -5.31 -6.34
N TYR A 95 8.44 -5.32 -6.67
CA TYR A 95 9.28 -4.12 -6.67
C TYR A 95 9.33 -3.55 -8.08
N LEU A 96 8.91 -2.30 -8.24
CA LEU A 96 8.88 -1.64 -9.53
C LEU A 96 10.05 -0.67 -9.66
N ALA A 97 10.82 -0.80 -10.74
CA ALA A 97 11.77 0.21 -11.15
C ALA A 97 11.01 1.38 -11.80
N LYS A 98 11.70 2.50 -11.97
CA LYS A 98 11.12 3.69 -12.62
C LYS A 98 10.54 3.31 -13.98
N TYR A 99 9.31 3.69 -14.23
CA TYR A 99 8.50 3.39 -15.42
C TYR A 99 8.07 1.94 -15.57
N ALA A 100 8.43 1.05 -14.63
CA ALA A 100 7.93 -0.32 -14.66
C ALA A 100 6.45 -0.36 -14.33
N LYS A 101 5.78 -1.42 -14.79
CA LYS A 101 4.34 -1.57 -14.68
C LYS A 101 3.99 -2.83 -13.89
N PHE A 102 2.87 -2.75 -13.19
CA PHE A 102 2.21 -3.91 -12.59
C PHE A 102 0.80 -3.97 -13.17
N GLU A 103 0.36 -5.18 -13.50
CA GLU A 103 -1.00 -5.38 -14.00
C GLU A 103 -1.53 -6.73 -13.54
N ASP A 104 -2.77 -6.75 -13.11
CA ASP A 104 -3.52 -7.98 -12.86
C ASP A 104 -4.97 -7.80 -13.32
N TYR A 105 -5.85 -8.72 -12.91
CA TYR A 105 -7.25 -8.69 -13.35
C TYR A 105 -8.06 -7.51 -12.76
N ASN A 106 -7.54 -6.83 -11.75
CA ASN A 106 -8.23 -5.71 -11.08
C ASN A 106 -7.73 -4.34 -11.52
N LEU A 107 -6.41 -4.17 -11.64
CA LEU A 107 -5.85 -2.84 -11.85
C LEU A 107 -4.53 -2.88 -12.62
N TRP A 108 -4.17 -1.72 -13.11
CA TRP A 108 -2.90 -1.44 -13.76
C TRP A 108 -2.22 -0.31 -13.00
N ALA A 109 -0.91 -0.41 -12.78
CA ALA A 109 -0.13 0.60 -12.11
C ALA A 109 1.22 0.79 -12.77
N GLN A 110 1.73 2.01 -12.73
CA GLN A 110 3.06 2.33 -13.26
C GLN A 110 3.76 3.27 -12.30
N LEU A 111 5.05 3.01 -12.04
CA LEU A 111 5.87 3.87 -11.19
C LEU A 111 6.51 4.97 -12.02
N PHE A 112 6.40 6.21 -11.55
CA PHE A 112 7.10 7.37 -12.10
C PHE A 112 8.10 7.91 -11.09
N GLY A 113 9.13 8.61 -11.56
CA GLY A 113 10.09 9.23 -10.67
C GLY A 113 9.49 10.39 -9.88
N SER A 114 10.11 10.70 -8.76
CA SER A 114 9.77 11.89 -7.96
C SER A 114 11.06 12.66 -7.67
N THR A 115 10.91 13.82 -7.00
CA THR A 115 12.07 14.62 -6.60
C THR A 115 12.84 13.99 -5.46
N ASP A 116 12.20 13.11 -4.68
CA ASP A 116 12.83 12.34 -3.62
C ASP A 116 13.24 10.96 -4.12
N LEU A 117 13.90 10.19 -3.26
CA LEU A 117 14.08 8.76 -3.51
C LEU A 117 12.71 8.09 -3.58
N GLY A 118 12.60 7.05 -4.40
CA GLY A 118 11.33 6.39 -4.62
C GLY A 118 10.60 6.97 -5.81
N GLY A 119 9.28 7.08 -5.72
CA GLY A 119 8.51 7.53 -6.86
C GLY A 119 7.07 7.85 -6.56
N SER A 120 6.30 7.98 -7.61
CA SER A 120 4.85 8.15 -7.56
C SER A 120 4.20 7.12 -8.48
N PHE A 121 2.98 6.70 -8.15
CA PHE A 121 2.26 5.69 -8.91
C PHE A 121 1.10 6.31 -9.68
N LEU A 122 0.95 5.88 -10.94
CA LEU A 122 -0.28 6.06 -11.69
C LEU A 122 -1.02 4.73 -11.64
N VAL A 123 -2.26 4.76 -11.21
CA VAL A 123 -3.10 3.55 -11.06
C VAL A 123 -4.36 3.71 -11.89
N ASN A 124 -4.67 2.69 -12.65
CA ASN A 124 -5.84 2.70 -13.51
C ASN A 124 -6.65 1.40 -13.36
#